data_eee5a4cd7338d5114023bbc4527f137b
#
_entry.id   eee5a4cd7338d5114023bbc4527f137b
#
_cell.length_a   1.000
_cell.length_b   1.000
_cell.length_c   1.000
_cell.angle_alpha   90.00
_cell.angle_beta   90.00
_cell.angle_gamma   90.00
#
_symmetry.space_group_name_H-M   'P 1'
#
loop_
_entity.id
_entity.type
_entity.pdbx_description
1 polymer ?
#
loop_
_entity_poly.entity_id
_entity_poly.type
_entity_poly.pdbx_seq_one_letter_code
_entity_poly.pdbx_strand_id
1 'polypeptide(L)'
;MKQYTQQPSLLALSPLFIFLGVYLVTSLIADDFYKVPITVAFVISSIAAIAMNRHLGLSERIAHFSGGASDKNILLMIWIFILAGAFAQSAKAMGAIDATVNLTLHILPDNLLLTGIFIAACFISLSVGTSVGTIVALTPVAIGIADKTGVELAYMVAIVVGGAFFGDNLSFISDTTIAATKTQGCEMRDKFKVNSLIVMPAAILLLFYYVFAGMHIHTPTQIEAVEWIKVIPYLIVLATALAGINVMLVLRSEERRV
;
A
#
# COMPACT_ATOMS: atom_id res chain seq x y z
N MET A 1 -17.12 25.21 20.32
CA MET A 1 -16.49 25.26 18.99
C MET A 1 -17.54 25.66 17.98
N LYS A 2 -17.43 26.83 17.34
CA LYS A 2 -18.31 27.21 16.24
C LYS A 2 -17.97 26.33 15.05
N GLN A 3 -18.89 25.47 14.63
CA GLN A 3 -18.80 24.79 13.34
C GLN A 3 -18.91 25.87 12.26
N TYR A 4 -17.78 26.25 11.70
CA TYR A 4 -17.75 26.98 10.45
C TYR A 4 -18.13 25.98 9.35
N THR A 5 -19.36 26.06 8.88
CA THR A 5 -19.77 25.44 7.60
C THR A 5 -19.08 26.22 6.49
N GLN A 6 -17.82 25.88 6.21
CA GLN A 6 -17.13 26.46 5.07
C GLN A 6 -17.71 25.84 3.79
N GLN A 7 -18.15 26.70 2.89
CA GLN A 7 -18.54 26.23 1.55
C GLN A 7 -17.30 25.66 0.84
N PRO A 8 -17.44 24.52 0.15
CA PRO A 8 -16.34 23.93 -0.57
C PRO A 8 -15.78 24.91 -1.60
N SER A 9 -14.49 25.20 -1.54
CA SER A 9 -13.80 26.11 -2.45
C SER A 9 -12.72 25.33 -3.21
N LEU A 10 -12.71 25.48 -4.53
CA LEU A 10 -11.64 24.92 -5.38
C LEU A 10 -10.25 25.47 -4.99
N LEU A 11 -10.19 26.68 -4.42
CA LEU A 11 -8.94 27.24 -3.91
C LEU A 11 -8.33 26.40 -2.79
N ALA A 12 -9.13 25.65 -2.03
CA ALA A 12 -8.62 24.74 -1.02
C ALA A 12 -7.75 23.59 -1.58
N LEU A 13 -7.91 23.29 -2.89
CA LEU A 13 -7.07 22.31 -3.58
C LEU A 13 -5.75 22.87 -4.10
N SER A 14 -5.54 24.21 -4.03
CA SER A 14 -4.33 24.82 -4.59
C SER A 14 -3.02 24.28 -3.98
N PRO A 15 -2.90 23.93 -2.68
CA PRO A 15 -1.69 23.29 -2.16
C PRO A 15 -1.35 21.97 -2.85
N LEU A 16 -2.37 21.18 -3.21
CA LEU A 16 -2.18 19.94 -3.98
C LEU A 16 -1.60 20.23 -5.37
N PHE A 17 -2.15 21.22 -6.07
CA PHE A 17 -1.62 21.62 -7.39
C PHE A 17 -0.22 22.22 -7.30
N ILE A 18 0.08 22.96 -6.24
CA ILE A 18 1.44 23.48 -5.98
C ILE A 18 2.40 22.32 -5.76
N PHE A 19 2.01 21.33 -4.94
CA PHE A 19 2.81 20.12 -4.71
C PHE A 19 3.12 19.39 -6.02
N LEU A 20 2.07 19.06 -6.78
CA LEU A 20 2.21 18.35 -8.05
C LEU A 20 3.03 19.15 -9.07
N GLY A 21 2.77 20.45 -9.18
CA GLY A 21 3.50 21.33 -10.11
C GLY A 21 4.97 21.46 -9.77
N VAL A 22 5.30 21.72 -8.49
CA VAL A 22 6.70 21.83 -8.05
C VAL A 22 7.42 20.50 -8.26
N TYR A 23 6.83 19.39 -7.82
CA TYR A 23 7.47 18.08 -7.94
C TYR A 23 7.67 17.68 -9.41
N LEU A 24 6.64 17.83 -10.24
CA LEU A 24 6.71 17.51 -11.67
C LEU A 24 7.74 18.37 -12.40
N VAL A 25 7.68 19.70 -12.24
CA VAL A 25 8.59 20.62 -12.92
C VAL A 25 10.03 20.39 -12.51
N THR A 26 10.31 20.25 -11.21
CA THR A 26 11.68 20.02 -10.73
C THR A 26 12.21 18.65 -11.17
N SER A 27 11.36 17.60 -11.19
CA SER A 27 11.75 16.26 -11.66
C SER A 27 12.04 16.24 -13.16
N LEU A 28 11.26 16.95 -13.96
CA LEU A 28 11.52 17.09 -15.41
C LEU A 28 12.82 17.87 -15.68
N ILE A 29 13.11 18.93 -14.91
CA ILE A 29 14.36 19.68 -15.04
C ILE A 29 15.57 18.82 -14.63
N ALA A 30 15.41 17.97 -13.61
CA ALA A 30 16.45 17.06 -13.13
C ALA A 30 16.60 15.80 -13.99
N ASP A 31 15.69 15.60 -14.95
CA ASP A 31 15.56 14.40 -15.80
C ASP A 31 15.53 13.08 -14.99
N ASP A 32 15.01 13.17 -13.77
CA ASP A 32 14.89 12.02 -12.87
C ASP A 32 13.96 12.33 -11.70
N PHE A 33 12.90 11.55 -11.55
CA PHE A 33 11.93 11.69 -10.46
C PHE A 33 12.51 11.33 -9.08
N TYR A 34 13.55 10.51 -9.02
CA TYR A 34 14.16 10.07 -7.76
C TYR A 34 15.24 11.03 -7.25
N LYS A 35 15.80 11.91 -8.10
CA LYS A 35 16.77 12.93 -7.69
C LYS A 35 16.15 14.06 -6.87
N VAL A 36 14.86 14.31 -7.06
CA VAL A 36 14.16 15.39 -6.34
C VAL A 36 13.52 14.84 -5.08
N PRO A 37 13.96 15.26 -3.88
CA PRO A 37 13.33 14.82 -2.65
C PRO A 37 11.88 15.29 -2.59
N ILE A 38 10.93 14.36 -2.64
CA ILE A 38 9.48 14.64 -2.58
C ILE A 38 9.10 15.49 -1.35
N THR A 39 9.84 15.35 -0.25
CA THR A 39 9.67 16.12 0.98
C THR A 39 9.83 17.62 0.77
N VAL A 40 10.69 18.06 -0.16
CA VAL A 40 10.86 19.49 -0.49
C VAL A 40 9.59 20.04 -1.11
N ALA A 41 8.98 19.33 -2.06
CA ALA A 41 7.71 19.72 -2.67
C ALA A 41 6.58 19.77 -1.63
N PHE A 42 6.55 18.83 -0.68
CA PHE A 42 5.61 18.85 0.43
C PHE A 42 5.80 20.05 1.36
N VAL A 43 7.03 20.42 1.71
CA VAL A 43 7.32 21.60 2.54
C VAL A 43 6.85 22.87 1.85
N ILE A 44 7.16 23.04 0.56
CA ILE A 44 6.73 24.22 -0.22
C ILE A 44 5.19 24.30 -0.25
N SER A 45 4.52 23.18 -0.55
CA SER A 45 3.06 23.11 -0.56
C SER A 45 2.45 23.40 0.83
N SER A 46 3.07 22.91 1.90
CA SER A 46 2.62 23.16 3.27
C SER A 46 2.74 24.64 3.66
N ILE A 47 3.84 25.28 3.28
CA ILE A 47 4.03 26.73 3.48
C ILE A 47 2.96 27.50 2.70
N ALA A 48 2.68 27.13 1.47
CA ALA A 48 1.64 27.73 0.66
C ALA A 48 0.25 27.54 1.31
N ALA A 49 -0.06 26.36 1.82
CA ALA A 49 -1.32 26.08 2.53
C ALA A 49 -1.50 26.98 3.76
N ILE A 50 -0.46 27.14 4.58
CA ILE A 50 -0.47 28.02 5.75
C ILE A 50 -0.61 29.49 5.32
N ALA A 51 -0.02 29.88 4.19
CA ALA A 51 -0.07 31.26 3.70
C ALA A 51 -1.42 31.67 3.10
N MET A 52 -2.27 30.72 2.70
CA MET A 52 -3.52 31.00 1.98
C MET A 52 -4.53 31.79 2.81
N ASN A 53 -4.70 31.47 4.07
CA ASN A 53 -5.76 32.07 4.90
C ASN A 53 -5.28 33.35 5.61
N ARG A 54 -5.12 34.42 4.83
CA ARG A 54 -4.53 35.68 5.30
C ARG A 54 -5.38 36.45 6.32
N HIS A 55 -6.63 36.04 6.51
CA HIS A 55 -7.53 36.68 7.51
C HIS A 55 -7.28 36.20 8.93
N LEU A 56 -6.53 35.11 9.11
CA LEU A 56 -6.17 34.54 10.40
C LEU A 56 -4.74 34.93 10.79
N GLY A 57 -4.48 35.06 12.10
CA GLY A 57 -3.12 35.20 12.63
C GLY A 57 -2.26 33.97 12.30
N LEU A 58 -0.93 34.14 12.25
CA LEU A 58 -0.02 33.06 11.90
C LEU A 58 -0.16 31.85 12.83
N SER A 59 -0.25 32.07 14.13
CA SER A 59 -0.43 31.01 15.13
C SER A 59 -1.73 30.22 14.89
N GLU A 60 -2.80 30.91 14.51
CA GLU A 60 -4.10 30.29 14.23
C GLU A 60 -4.08 29.46 12.95
N ARG A 61 -3.40 29.93 11.89
CA ARG A 61 -3.17 29.17 10.65
C ARG A 61 -2.39 27.89 10.89
N ILE A 62 -1.32 27.99 11.70
CA ILE A 62 -0.50 26.82 12.08
C ILE A 62 -1.34 25.84 12.90
N ALA A 63 -2.19 26.32 13.82
CA ALA A 63 -3.09 25.46 14.59
C ALA A 63 -4.10 24.74 13.71
N HIS A 64 -4.69 25.40 12.71
CA HIS A 64 -5.58 24.76 11.74
C HIS A 64 -4.86 23.72 10.86
N PHE A 65 -3.67 24.04 10.39
CA PHE A 65 -2.85 23.09 9.62
C PHE A 65 -2.49 21.86 10.46
N SER A 66 -2.04 22.08 11.70
CA SER A 66 -1.71 20.99 12.63
C SER A 66 -2.94 20.15 13.00
N GLY A 67 -4.11 20.79 13.14
CA GLY A 67 -5.38 20.09 13.37
C GLY A 67 -5.74 19.15 12.23
N GLY A 68 -5.51 19.57 10.98
CA GLY A 68 -5.66 18.68 9.81
C GLY A 68 -4.65 17.54 9.79
N ALA A 69 -3.38 17.82 10.09
CA ALA A 69 -2.32 16.82 10.16
C ALA A 69 -2.51 15.78 11.29
N SER A 70 -3.24 16.14 12.34
CA SER A 70 -3.55 15.28 13.48
C SER A 70 -4.85 14.46 13.31
N ASP A 71 -5.39 14.39 12.08
CA ASP A 71 -6.54 13.53 11.79
C ASP A 71 -6.20 12.07 12.13
N LYS A 72 -7.17 11.39 12.77
CA LYS A 72 -6.98 10.01 13.25
C LYS A 72 -6.59 9.03 12.15
N ASN A 73 -7.08 9.24 10.92
CA ASN A 73 -6.78 8.35 9.80
C ASN A 73 -5.34 8.57 9.31
N ILE A 74 -4.87 9.83 9.29
CA ILE A 74 -3.48 10.15 8.95
C ILE A 74 -2.54 9.56 9.99
N LEU A 75 -2.83 9.73 11.29
CA LEU A 75 -2.04 9.14 12.36
C LEU A 75 -2.05 7.60 12.31
N LEU A 76 -3.19 6.99 12.01
CA LEU A 76 -3.30 5.55 11.81
C LEU A 76 -2.36 5.07 10.69
N MET A 77 -2.35 5.76 9.54
CA MET A 77 -1.45 5.42 8.43
C MET A 77 0.03 5.53 8.82
N ILE A 78 0.40 6.59 9.54
CA ILE A 78 1.76 6.77 10.04
C ILE A 78 2.17 5.59 10.94
N TRP A 79 1.30 5.19 11.88
CA TRP A 79 1.55 4.04 12.74
C TRP A 79 1.67 2.73 11.97
N ILE A 80 0.82 2.49 10.97
CA ILE A 80 0.92 1.32 10.10
C ILE A 80 2.30 1.29 9.43
N PHE A 81 2.78 2.39 8.85
CA PHE A 81 4.09 2.42 8.20
C PHE A 81 5.25 2.19 9.17
N ILE A 82 5.19 2.77 10.38
CA ILE A 82 6.23 2.57 11.40
C ILE A 82 6.28 1.10 11.84
N LEU A 83 5.14 0.51 12.21
CA LEU A 83 5.04 -0.87 12.66
C LEU A 83 5.42 -1.85 11.55
N ALA A 84 5.03 -1.57 10.33
CA ALA A 84 5.37 -2.37 9.18
C ALA A 84 6.85 -2.34 8.85
N GLY A 85 7.49 -1.18 8.95
CA GLY A 85 8.94 -1.08 8.83
C GLY A 85 9.68 -1.86 9.91
N ALA A 86 9.22 -1.78 11.15
CA ALA A 86 9.76 -2.56 12.27
C ALA A 86 9.59 -4.07 12.02
N PHE A 87 8.39 -4.52 11.61
CA PHE A 87 8.13 -5.91 11.24
C PHE A 87 9.05 -6.39 10.11
N ALA A 88 9.14 -5.62 9.01
CA ALA A 88 9.97 -5.99 7.87
C ALA A 88 11.46 -6.13 8.27
N GLN A 89 11.96 -5.21 9.09
CA GLN A 89 13.34 -5.26 9.57
C GLN A 89 13.58 -6.45 10.51
N SER A 90 12.64 -6.74 11.41
CA SER A 90 12.69 -7.90 12.30
C SER A 90 12.63 -9.21 11.51
N ALA A 91 11.70 -9.32 10.56
CA ALA A 91 11.56 -10.48 9.69
C ALA A 91 12.83 -10.72 8.84
N LYS A 92 13.47 -9.65 8.35
CA LYS A 92 14.76 -9.74 7.66
C LYS A 92 15.86 -10.25 8.58
N ALA A 93 15.98 -9.70 9.79
CA ALA A 93 17.01 -10.09 10.75
C ALA A 93 16.88 -11.55 11.20
N MET A 94 15.64 -12.07 11.29
CA MET A 94 15.37 -13.48 11.62
C MET A 94 15.51 -14.44 10.43
N GLY A 95 15.69 -13.94 9.20
CA GLY A 95 15.68 -14.75 7.98
C GLY A 95 14.29 -15.23 7.58
N ALA A 96 13.22 -14.62 8.10
CA ALA A 96 11.84 -14.98 7.79
C ALA A 96 11.47 -14.63 6.35
N ILE A 97 12.04 -13.54 5.80
CA ILE A 97 11.85 -13.16 4.40
C ILE A 97 12.41 -14.25 3.49
N ASP A 98 13.67 -14.64 3.68
CA ASP A 98 14.34 -15.65 2.86
C ASP A 98 13.63 -17.00 2.91
N ALA A 99 13.22 -17.43 4.12
CA ALA A 99 12.46 -18.66 4.29
C ALA A 99 11.09 -18.63 3.56
N THR A 100 10.39 -17.49 3.60
CA THR A 100 9.11 -17.31 2.91
C THR A 100 9.30 -17.25 1.40
N VAL A 101 10.35 -16.60 0.93
CA VAL A 101 10.74 -16.57 -0.49
C VAL A 101 11.05 -17.98 -0.98
N ASN A 102 11.89 -18.73 -0.25
CA ASN A 102 12.21 -20.11 -0.59
C ASN A 102 10.96 -20.99 -0.65
N LEU A 103 10.06 -20.87 0.33
CA LEU A 103 8.77 -21.56 0.32
C LEU A 103 7.94 -21.21 -0.92
N THR A 104 7.85 -19.94 -1.26
CA THR A 104 7.10 -19.47 -2.43
C THR A 104 7.67 -20.06 -3.73
N LEU A 105 8.99 -20.02 -3.88
CA LEU A 105 9.68 -20.56 -5.05
C LEU A 105 9.59 -22.09 -5.15
N HIS A 106 9.41 -22.82 -4.02
CA HIS A 106 9.18 -24.26 -4.05
C HIS A 106 7.75 -24.63 -4.43
N ILE A 107 6.76 -23.79 -4.06
CA ILE A 107 5.34 -24.11 -4.28
C ILE A 107 4.87 -23.64 -5.66
N LEU A 108 5.32 -22.46 -6.11
CA LEU A 108 4.87 -21.86 -7.35
C LEU A 108 5.79 -22.24 -8.51
N PRO A 109 5.26 -22.82 -9.59
CA PRO A 109 6.02 -22.98 -10.83
C PRO A 109 6.46 -21.61 -11.39
N ASP A 110 7.59 -21.58 -12.09
CA ASP A 110 8.20 -20.36 -12.64
C ASP A 110 7.20 -19.49 -13.40
N ASN A 111 6.45 -20.10 -14.31
CA ASN A 111 5.46 -19.42 -15.15
C ASN A 111 4.25 -18.89 -14.40
N LEU A 112 4.00 -19.34 -13.17
CA LEU A 112 2.88 -18.88 -12.33
C LEU A 112 3.32 -17.96 -11.19
N LEU A 113 4.60 -17.68 -11.07
CA LEU A 113 5.14 -16.88 -9.95
C LEU A 113 4.52 -15.49 -9.88
N LEU A 114 4.53 -14.74 -10.98
CA LEU A 114 3.95 -13.38 -11.02
C LEU A 114 2.44 -13.42 -10.78
N THR A 115 1.77 -14.37 -11.42
CA THR A 115 0.32 -14.58 -11.27
C THR A 115 -0.04 -14.93 -9.84
N GLY A 116 0.72 -15.81 -9.20
CA GLY A 116 0.52 -16.23 -7.81
C GLY A 116 0.67 -15.07 -6.83
N ILE A 117 1.68 -14.22 -7.01
CA ILE A 117 1.88 -13.01 -6.18
C ILE A 117 0.72 -12.04 -6.35
N PHE A 118 0.27 -11.81 -7.58
CA PHE A 118 -0.89 -10.96 -7.86
C PHE A 118 -2.16 -11.48 -7.18
N ILE A 119 -2.48 -12.77 -7.34
CA ILE A 119 -3.65 -13.41 -6.72
C ILE A 119 -3.56 -13.35 -5.19
N ALA A 120 -2.37 -13.61 -4.62
CA ALA A 120 -2.17 -13.52 -3.18
C ALA A 120 -2.44 -12.09 -2.66
N ALA A 121 -1.93 -11.08 -3.35
CA ALA A 121 -2.18 -9.68 -3.02
C ALA A 121 -3.67 -9.32 -3.13
N CYS A 122 -4.36 -9.77 -4.19
CA CYS A 122 -5.80 -9.59 -4.35
C CYS A 122 -6.59 -10.20 -3.17
N PHE A 123 -6.28 -11.45 -2.84
CA PHE A 123 -7.01 -12.20 -1.82
C PHE A 123 -6.79 -11.64 -0.41
N ILE A 124 -5.55 -11.32 -0.07
CA ILE A 124 -5.21 -10.73 1.23
C ILE A 124 -5.91 -9.37 1.37
N SER A 125 -5.79 -8.51 0.38
CA SER A 125 -6.39 -7.17 0.41
C SER A 125 -7.91 -7.21 0.48
N LEU A 126 -8.55 -8.12 -0.27
CA LEU A 126 -9.98 -8.35 -0.20
C LEU A 126 -10.43 -8.75 1.22
N SER A 127 -9.66 -9.61 1.87
CA SER A 127 -9.95 -10.17 3.20
C SER A 127 -9.67 -9.20 4.34
N VAL A 128 -8.61 -8.40 4.21
CA VAL A 128 -8.19 -7.40 5.23
C VAL A 128 -8.94 -6.09 5.09
N GLY A 129 -9.35 -5.76 3.86
CA GLY A 129 -10.02 -4.50 3.54
C GLY A 129 -9.08 -3.29 3.54
N THR A 130 -7.79 -3.50 3.25
CA THR A 130 -6.84 -2.40 3.09
C THR A 130 -5.72 -2.75 2.09
N SER A 131 -5.57 -1.91 1.06
CA SER A 131 -4.46 -2.02 0.12
C SER A 131 -3.12 -1.70 0.78
N VAL A 132 -3.07 -0.68 1.60
CA VAL A 132 -1.83 -0.24 2.29
C VAL A 132 -1.26 -1.35 3.16
N GLY A 133 -2.07 -1.97 4.02
CA GLY A 133 -1.65 -3.07 4.87
C GLY A 133 -1.13 -4.26 4.08
N THR A 134 -1.78 -4.60 2.97
CA THR A 134 -1.39 -5.68 2.07
C THR A 134 -0.05 -5.40 1.37
N ILE A 135 0.11 -4.18 0.82
CA ILE A 135 1.36 -3.76 0.17
C ILE A 135 2.52 -3.87 1.14
N VAL A 136 2.35 -3.34 2.33
CA VAL A 136 3.39 -3.35 3.36
C VAL A 136 3.78 -4.77 3.78
N ALA A 137 2.81 -5.66 3.95
CA ALA A 137 3.05 -7.05 4.35
C ALA A 137 3.76 -7.87 3.27
N LEU A 138 3.40 -7.66 2.00
CA LEU A 138 3.92 -8.46 0.89
C LEU A 138 5.18 -7.90 0.23
N THR A 139 5.41 -6.59 0.29
CA THR A 139 6.56 -5.97 -0.38
C THR A 139 7.91 -6.58 0.01
N PRO A 140 8.21 -6.87 1.28
CA PRO A 140 9.50 -7.49 1.65
C PRO A 140 9.71 -8.86 1.00
N VAL A 141 8.66 -9.67 0.90
CA VAL A 141 8.69 -10.98 0.22
C VAL A 141 8.86 -10.80 -1.29
N ALA A 142 8.13 -9.84 -1.88
CA ALA A 142 8.23 -9.52 -3.29
C ALA A 142 9.66 -9.06 -3.69
N ILE A 143 10.29 -8.24 -2.85
CA ILE A 143 11.69 -7.83 -3.02
C ILE A 143 12.63 -9.04 -3.01
N GLY A 144 12.50 -9.92 -2.01
CA GLY A 144 13.32 -11.13 -1.91
C GLY A 144 13.12 -12.08 -3.11
N ILE A 145 11.91 -12.18 -3.65
CA ILE A 145 11.65 -12.96 -4.88
C ILE A 145 12.31 -12.28 -6.09
N ALA A 146 12.19 -10.96 -6.22
CA ALA A 146 12.82 -10.20 -7.30
C ALA A 146 14.33 -10.40 -7.30
N ASP A 147 14.97 -10.31 -6.14
CA ASP A 147 16.42 -10.51 -5.97
C ASP A 147 16.86 -11.93 -6.40
N LYS A 148 16.07 -12.96 -6.09
CA LYS A 148 16.39 -14.36 -6.44
C LYS A 148 16.09 -14.73 -7.88
N THR A 149 15.10 -14.12 -8.50
CA THR A 149 14.64 -14.46 -9.85
C THR A 149 15.17 -13.52 -10.93
N GLY A 150 15.80 -12.40 -10.55
CA GLY A 150 16.27 -11.38 -11.47
C GLY A 150 15.13 -10.55 -12.11
N VAL A 151 13.90 -10.70 -11.63
CA VAL A 151 12.78 -9.86 -12.07
C VAL A 151 13.02 -8.44 -11.58
N GLU A 152 12.76 -7.46 -12.43
CA GLU A 152 12.92 -6.04 -12.06
C GLU A 152 12.08 -5.71 -10.81
N LEU A 153 12.73 -5.07 -9.83
CA LEU A 153 12.15 -4.77 -8.54
C LEU A 153 10.86 -3.92 -8.65
N ALA A 154 10.90 -2.88 -9.47
CA ALA A 154 9.74 -1.99 -9.65
C ALA A 154 8.55 -2.74 -10.25
N TYR A 155 8.79 -3.66 -11.17
CA TYR A 155 7.77 -4.49 -11.77
C TYR A 155 7.17 -5.47 -10.75
N MET A 156 7.98 -6.13 -9.94
CA MET A 156 7.52 -7.05 -8.89
C MET A 156 6.66 -6.32 -7.84
N VAL A 157 7.10 -5.14 -7.40
CA VAL A 157 6.32 -4.31 -6.45
C VAL A 157 5.02 -3.81 -7.09
N ALA A 158 5.04 -3.45 -8.38
CA ALA A 158 3.83 -3.04 -9.10
C ALA A 158 2.77 -4.15 -9.17
N ILE A 159 3.17 -5.42 -9.26
CA ILE A 159 2.26 -6.58 -9.20
C ILE A 159 1.55 -6.63 -7.84
N VAL A 160 2.31 -6.47 -6.74
CA VAL A 160 1.74 -6.44 -5.38
C VAL A 160 0.78 -5.26 -5.21
N VAL A 161 1.17 -4.07 -5.66
CA VAL A 161 0.35 -2.86 -5.59
C VAL A 161 -0.95 -3.04 -6.38
N GLY A 162 -0.85 -3.51 -7.63
CA GLY A 162 -2.02 -3.76 -8.47
C GLY A 162 -3.01 -4.76 -7.86
N GLY A 163 -2.50 -5.88 -7.33
CA GLY A 163 -3.32 -6.87 -6.64
C GLY A 163 -3.96 -6.32 -5.35
N ALA A 164 -3.20 -5.58 -4.57
CA ALA A 164 -3.68 -4.98 -3.33
C ALA A 164 -4.82 -3.98 -3.59
N PHE A 165 -4.68 -3.10 -4.59
CA PHE A 165 -5.74 -2.16 -4.95
C PHE A 165 -6.96 -2.85 -5.56
N PHE A 166 -6.76 -3.91 -6.34
CA PHE A 166 -7.87 -4.72 -6.84
C PHE A 166 -8.69 -5.31 -5.69
N GLY A 167 -8.03 -5.96 -4.72
CA GLY A 167 -8.70 -6.57 -3.56
C GLY A 167 -9.41 -5.52 -2.69
N ASP A 168 -8.75 -4.41 -2.39
CA ASP A 168 -9.31 -3.31 -1.60
C ASP A 168 -10.58 -2.73 -2.25
N ASN A 169 -10.55 -2.55 -3.57
CA ASN A 169 -11.69 -2.02 -4.32
C ASN A 169 -12.92 -2.94 -4.29
N LEU A 170 -12.73 -4.24 -4.21
CA LEU A 170 -13.81 -5.22 -4.14
C LEU A 170 -14.15 -5.63 -2.70
N SER A 171 -13.39 -5.20 -1.70
CA SER A 171 -13.64 -5.53 -0.30
C SER A 171 -14.92 -4.88 0.23
N PHE A 172 -15.69 -5.65 1.00
CA PHE A 172 -16.88 -5.17 1.71
C PHE A 172 -16.55 -4.47 3.04
N ILE A 173 -15.32 -4.62 3.53
CA ILE A 173 -14.86 -4.09 4.81
C ILE A 173 -13.84 -2.97 4.66
N SER A 174 -13.50 -2.58 3.44
CA SER A 174 -12.57 -1.48 3.17
C SER A 174 -13.13 -0.14 3.62
N ASP A 175 -12.34 0.61 4.37
CA ASP A 175 -12.71 1.95 4.87
C ASP A 175 -13.04 2.90 3.72
N THR A 176 -12.28 2.87 2.64
CA THR A 176 -12.49 3.69 1.45
C THR A 176 -13.82 3.35 0.76
N THR A 177 -14.12 2.05 0.68
CA THR A 177 -15.37 1.53 0.11
C THR A 177 -16.58 1.90 0.97
N ILE A 178 -16.46 1.77 2.30
CA ILE A 178 -17.51 2.15 3.25
C ILE A 178 -17.75 3.66 3.19
N ALA A 179 -16.69 4.46 3.17
CA ALA A 179 -16.81 5.91 3.06
C ALA A 179 -17.50 6.32 1.75
N ALA A 180 -17.09 5.76 0.61
CA ALA A 180 -17.66 6.06 -0.70
C ALA A 180 -19.16 5.72 -0.76
N THR A 181 -19.56 4.53 -0.30
CA THR A 181 -20.97 4.09 -0.34
C THR A 181 -21.86 4.92 0.59
N LYS A 182 -21.38 5.20 1.80
CA LYS A 182 -22.13 6.01 2.77
C LYS A 182 -22.31 7.45 2.33
N THR A 183 -21.29 8.07 1.76
CA THR A 183 -21.37 9.46 1.28
C THR A 183 -22.24 9.60 0.04
N GLN A 184 -22.33 8.57 -0.80
CA GLN A 184 -23.17 8.56 -2.00
C GLN A 184 -24.57 7.99 -1.74
N GLY A 185 -24.85 7.49 -0.53
CA GLY A 185 -26.17 6.92 -0.18
C GLY A 185 -26.52 5.66 -0.99
N CYS A 186 -25.52 4.90 -1.45
CA CYS A 186 -25.72 3.65 -2.18
C CYS A 186 -25.42 2.42 -1.32
N GLU A 187 -25.94 1.27 -1.73
CA GLU A 187 -25.67 0.01 -1.05
C GLU A 187 -24.30 -0.56 -1.45
N MET A 188 -23.62 -1.19 -0.48
CA MET A 188 -22.34 -1.86 -0.71
C MET A 188 -22.42 -2.92 -1.81
N ARG A 189 -23.54 -3.64 -1.89
CA ARG A 189 -23.80 -4.65 -2.91
C ARG A 189 -23.82 -4.08 -4.33
N ASP A 190 -24.39 -2.90 -4.51
CA ASP A 190 -24.48 -2.26 -5.84
C ASP A 190 -23.11 -1.74 -6.26
N LYS A 191 -22.35 -1.15 -5.33
CA LYS A 191 -20.96 -0.76 -5.56
C LYS A 191 -20.12 -1.98 -5.96
N PHE A 192 -20.24 -3.11 -5.25
CA PHE A 192 -19.51 -4.33 -5.58
C PHE A 192 -19.81 -4.82 -7.00
N LYS A 193 -21.09 -4.86 -7.40
CA LYS A 193 -21.48 -5.28 -8.76
C LYS A 193 -20.89 -4.38 -9.84
N VAL A 194 -21.01 -3.06 -9.67
CA VAL A 194 -20.51 -2.08 -10.65
C VAL A 194 -18.98 -2.15 -10.73
N ASN A 195 -18.31 -2.14 -9.59
CA ASN A 195 -16.85 -2.22 -9.55
C ASN A 195 -16.34 -3.54 -10.13
N SER A 196 -16.99 -4.67 -9.84
CA SER A 196 -16.60 -5.96 -10.42
C SER A 196 -16.66 -5.93 -11.95
N LEU A 197 -17.70 -5.33 -12.54
CA LEU A 197 -17.80 -5.19 -13.99
C LEU A 197 -16.66 -4.35 -14.59
N ILE A 198 -16.16 -3.37 -13.84
CA ILE A 198 -15.08 -2.48 -14.30
C ILE A 198 -13.71 -3.15 -14.13
N VAL A 199 -13.44 -3.74 -12.95
CA VAL A 199 -12.08 -4.19 -12.61
C VAL A 199 -11.79 -5.64 -13.02
N MET A 200 -12.83 -6.51 -13.11
CA MET A 200 -12.62 -7.92 -13.50
C MET A 200 -12.03 -8.09 -14.90
N PRO A 201 -12.49 -7.38 -15.95
CA PRO A 201 -11.85 -7.48 -17.26
C PRO A 201 -10.37 -7.11 -17.23
N ALA A 202 -10.01 -6.04 -16.51
CA ALA A 202 -8.62 -5.62 -16.36
C ALA A 202 -7.79 -6.68 -15.60
N ALA A 203 -8.34 -7.24 -14.51
CA ALA A 203 -7.65 -8.28 -13.75
C ALA A 203 -7.43 -9.56 -14.57
N ILE A 204 -8.43 -9.97 -15.37
CA ILE A 204 -8.31 -11.14 -16.26
C ILE A 204 -7.20 -10.89 -17.30
N LEU A 205 -7.17 -9.72 -17.92
CA LEU A 205 -6.10 -9.37 -18.87
C LEU A 205 -4.73 -9.37 -18.21
N LEU A 206 -4.61 -8.83 -16.99
CA LEU A 206 -3.37 -8.86 -16.22
C LEU A 206 -2.95 -10.28 -15.84
N LEU A 207 -3.88 -11.15 -15.47
CA LEU A 207 -3.58 -12.56 -15.18
C LEU A 207 -2.99 -13.26 -16.41
N PHE A 208 -3.60 -13.11 -17.58
CA PHE A 208 -3.02 -13.65 -18.81
C PHE A 208 -1.64 -13.05 -19.08
N TYR A 209 -1.50 -11.74 -18.96
CA TYR A 209 -0.21 -11.08 -19.16
C TYR A 209 0.86 -11.62 -18.21
N TYR A 210 0.55 -11.80 -16.92
CA TYR A 210 1.50 -12.32 -15.94
C TYR A 210 1.87 -13.79 -16.18
N VAL A 211 0.95 -14.62 -16.68
CA VAL A 211 1.27 -15.99 -17.10
C VAL A 211 2.26 -15.96 -18.26
N PHE A 212 2.01 -15.15 -19.30
CA PHE A 212 2.94 -15.05 -20.44
C PHE A 212 4.29 -14.43 -20.04
N ALA A 213 4.30 -13.39 -19.23
CA ALA A 213 5.53 -12.77 -18.72
C ALA A 213 6.31 -13.77 -17.84
N GLY A 214 5.60 -14.57 -17.06
CA GLY A 214 6.19 -15.60 -16.20
C GLY A 214 6.90 -16.72 -16.96
N MET A 215 6.54 -16.99 -18.22
CA MET A 215 7.22 -18.02 -19.04
C MET A 215 8.72 -17.73 -19.29
N HIS A 216 9.14 -16.48 -19.11
CA HIS A 216 10.53 -16.08 -19.30
C HIS A 216 11.30 -15.97 -17.97
N ILE A 217 10.66 -16.29 -16.86
CA ILE A 217 11.30 -16.29 -15.55
C ILE A 217 11.92 -17.65 -15.31
N HIS A 218 13.14 -17.64 -14.85
CA HIS A 218 13.84 -18.84 -14.42
C HIS A 218 14.16 -18.70 -12.94
N THR A 219 13.59 -19.57 -12.13
CA THR A 219 13.98 -19.66 -10.72
C THR A 219 15.37 -20.29 -10.60
N PRO A 220 16.14 -19.97 -9.56
CA PRO A 220 17.43 -20.58 -9.32
C PRO A 220 17.29 -22.12 -9.27
N THR A 221 18.20 -22.84 -9.92
CA THR A 221 18.23 -24.31 -9.94
C THR A 221 18.46 -24.93 -8.56
N GLN A 222 19.02 -24.16 -7.63
CA GLN A 222 19.21 -24.55 -6.22
C GLN A 222 18.47 -23.54 -5.34
N ILE A 223 17.28 -23.92 -4.92
CA ILE A 223 16.53 -23.21 -3.89
C ILE A 223 16.94 -23.80 -2.55
N GLU A 224 17.35 -22.95 -1.61
CA GLU A 224 17.70 -23.38 -0.27
C GLU A 224 16.52 -24.07 0.43
N ALA A 225 16.83 -24.99 1.35
CA ALA A 225 15.80 -25.68 2.11
C ALA A 225 14.92 -24.70 2.91
N VAL A 226 13.64 -24.97 2.95
CA VAL A 226 12.67 -24.15 3.65
C VAL A 226 12.83 -24.33 5.17
N GLU A 227 13.22 -23.28 5.85
CA GLU A 227 13.25 -23.25 7.31
C GLU A 227 11.85 -22.90 7.87
N TRP A 228 11.01 -23.91 8.07
CA TRP A 228 9.60 -23.76 8.44
C TRP A 228 9.33 -22.86 9.66
N ILE A 229 10.21 -22.89 10.66
CA ILE A 229 10.09 -22.05 11.87
C ILE A 229 10.16 -20.56 11.51
N LYS A 230 11.04 -20.21 10.57
CA LYS A 230 11.21 -18.83 10.11
C LYS A 230 10.08 -18.33 9.22
N VAL A 231 9.27 -19.21 8.62
CA VAL A 231 8.08 -18.85 7.86
C VAL A 231 6.90 -18.46 8.76
N ILE A 232 6.88 -18.96 10.00
CA ILE A 232 5.75 -18.76 10.94
C ILE A 232 5.32 -17.29 11.09
N PRO A 233 6.21 -16.28 11.21
CA PRO A 233 5.80 -14.88 11.33
C PRO A 233 4.90 -14.44 10.17
N TYR A 234 5.26 -14.77 8.94
CA TYR A 234 4.43 -14.43 7.77
C TYR A 234 3.12 -15.22 7.72
N LEU A 235 3.13 -16.49 8.13
CA LEU A 235 1.90 -17.28 8.23
C LEU A 235 0.94 -16.71 9.29
N ILE A 236 1.46 -16.22 10.41
CA ILE A 236 0.66 -15.55 11.44
C ILE A 236 0.08 -14.25 10.90
N VAL A 237 0.88 -13.41 10.24
CA VAL A 237 0.41 -12.18 9.61
C VAL A 237 -0.70 -12.49 8.60
N LEU A 238 -0.51 -13.49 7.75
CA LEU A 238 -1.51 -13.92 6.77
C LEU A 238 -2.78 -14.45 7.45
N ALA A 239 -2.65 -15.35 8.42
CA ALA A 239 -3.80 -15.94 9.11
C ALA A 239 -4.61 -14.90 9.88
N THR A 240 -3.95 -13.96 10.58
CA THR A 240 -4.61 -12.89 11.32
C THR A 240 -5.25 -11.86 10.38
N ALA A 241 -4.62 -11.60 9.24
CA ALA A 241 -5.19 -10.79 8.18
C ALA A 241 -6.48 -11.42 7.63
N LEU A 242 -6.45 -12.71 7.28
CA LEU A 242 -7.61 -13.45 6.80
C LEU A 242 -8.73 -13.55 7.83
N ALA A 243 -8.38 -13.57 9.13
CA ALA A 243 -9.34 -13.53 10.23
C ALA A 243 -9.98 -12.13 10.46
N GLY A 244 -9.59 -11.12 9.66
CA GLY A 244 -10.12 -9.76 9.77
C GLY A 244 -9.62 -8.99 10.99
N ILE A 245 -8.52 -9.41 11.58
CA ILE A 245 -7.92 -8.71 12.72
C ILE A 245 -7.27 -7.41 12.22
N ASN A 246 -7.47 -6.32 12.96
CA ASN A 246 -6.92 -5.01 12.59
C ASN A 246 -5.39 -5.09 12.39
N VAL A 247 -4.91 -4.59 11.26
CA VAL A 247 -3.51 -4.62 10.84
C VAL A 247 -2.56 -4.09 11.93
N MET A 248 -2.96 -3.08 12.68
CA MET A 248 -2.16 -2.57 13.81
C MET A 248 -1.98 -3.59 14.93
N LEU A 249 -3.01 -4.40 15.22
CA LEU A 249 -2.91 -5.46 16.23
C LEU A 249 -2.03 -6.61 15.75
N VAL A 250 -2.11 -6.94 14.47
CA VAL A 250 -1.29 -7.97 13.83
C VAL A 250 0.18 -7.62 13.92
N LEU A 251 0.55 -6.41 13.55
CA LEU A 251 1.94 -5.94 13.58
C LEU A 251 2.47 -5.71 15.01
N ARG A 252 1.58 -5.45 15.99
CA ARG A 252 1.95 -5.24 17.40
C ARG A 252 2.07 -6.53 18.20
N SER A 253 1.45 -7.63 17.76
CA SER A 253 1.42 -8.87 18.54
C SER A 253 2.80 -9.53 18.71
N GLU A 254 3.78 -9.17 17.92
CA GLU A 254 5.15 -9.66 18.04
C GLU A 254 6.01 -8.93 19.09
N GLU A 255 5.67 -7.70 19.49
CA GLU A 255 6.43 -6.98 20.53
C GLU A 255 6.29 -7.57 21.95
N ARG A 256 5.37 -8.50 22.18
CA ARG A 256 5.14 -9.10 23.51
C ARG A 256 5.90 -10.41 23.78
N ARG A 257 6.79 -10.81 22.89
CA ARG A 257 7.59 -12.05 23.05
C ARG A 257 9.10 -11.81 22.95
N VAL A 258 9.58 -10.71 23.50
CA VAL A 258 11.01 -10.53 23.81
C VAL A 258 11.14 -10.29 25.31
#